data_dfecc335d1ef0c18c115833b2fd4737e
#
_entry.id   dfecc335d1ef0c18c115833b2fd4737e
#
_cell.length_a   1.000
_cell.length_b   1.000
_cell.length_c   1.000
_cell.angle_alpha   90.00
_cell.angle_beta   90.00
_cell.angle_gamma   90.00
#
_symmetry.space_group_name_H-M   'P 1'
#
loop_
_entity.id
_entity.type
_entity.pdbx_description
1 polymer ?
#
loop_
_entity_poly.entity_id
_entity_poly.type
_entity_poly.pdbx_seq_one_letter_code
_entity_poly.pdbx_strand_id
1 'polypeptide(L)'
;NKKNIDTLSIDGNSQFGAGYPLGDIPAYNKIPSASKDKTGLSIQKAANYIQKSIFFMGLTSGLSWLAWALDKPVVMVLGAVASDYHFSPSPYTIQNKSVCHDCWRKHNPKFEDWYWCPEDKNFECTREITPEMVIEKIDKLI
;
A
#
# COMPACT_ATOMS: atom_id res chain seq x y z
N ASN A 1 -12.84 -10.96 19.48
CA ASN A 1 -12.50 -12.15 18.68
C ASN A 1 -11.44 -11.76 17.65
N LYS A 2 -10.21 -12.25 17.81
CA LYS A 2 -9.19 -12.10 16.77
C LYS A 2 -9.62 -12.96 15.57
N LYS A 3 -9.97 -12.32 14.48
CA LYS A 3 -10.21 -13.03 13.22
C LYS A 3 -8.87 -13.59 12.73
N ASN A 4 -8.82 -14.89 12.48
CA ASN A 4 -7.64 -15.53 11.92
C ASN A 4 -7.70 -15.38 10.39
N ILE A 5 -6.87 -14.47 9.85
CA ILE A 5 -6.83 -14.18 8.41
C ILE A 5 -5.49 -14.64 7.86
N ASP A 6 -5.53 -15.55 6.91
CA ASP A 6 -4.35 -15.92 6.13
C ASP A 6 -3.92 -14.74 5.24
N THR A 7 -2.66 -14.35 5.32
CA THR A 7 -2.10 -13.24 4.53
C THR A 7 -1.08 -13.72 3.51
N LEU A 8 -1.09 -13.08 2.35
CA LEU A 8 -0.12 -13.29 1.28
C LEU A 8 0.56 -11.96 0.94
N SER A 9 1.88 -11.96 0.88
CA SER A 9 2.65 -10.82 0.38
C SER A 9 2.91 -10.99 -1.11
N ILE A 10 2.34 -10.10 -1.93
CA ILE A 10 2.41 -10.16 -3.39
C ILE A 10 3.18 -8.96 -3.91
N ASP A 11 4.18 -9.20 -4.75
CA ASP A 11 4.89 -8.17 -5.52
C ASP A 11 5.40 -8.79 -6.83
N GLY A 12 5.55 -7.97 -7.87
CA GLY A 12 6.17 -8.38 -9.14
C GLY A 12 7.68 -8.62 -9.00
N ASN A 13 8.31 -8.02 -8.00
CA ASN A 13 9.72 -8.16 -7.71
C ASN A 13 9.93 -9.03 -6.47
N SER A 14 11.01 -9.81 -6.47
CA SER A 14 11.43 -10.59 -5.31
C SER A 14 12.05 -9.76 -4.18
N GLN A 15 12.26 -8.46 -4.44
CA GLN A 15 12.77 -7.49 -3.47
C GLN A 15 11.80 -6.33 -3.35
N PHE A 16 11.39 -5.99 -2.14
CA PHE A 16 10.56 -4.82 -1.87
C PHE A 16 11.31 -3.53 -2.13
N GLY A 17 10.59 -2.49 -2.59
CA GLY A 17 11.19 -1.20 -2.93
C GLY A 17 11.96 -1.24 -4.23
N ALA A 18 11.58 -2.13 -5.14
CA ALA A 18 12.21 -2.24 -6.44
C ALA A 18 12.20 -0.95 -7.22
N GLY A 19 13.34 -0.55 -7.68
CA GLY A 19 13.53 0.57 -8.59
C GLY A 19 14.50 1.62 -8.10
N TYR A 20 14.73 1.72 -6.79
CA TYR A 20 15.70 2.65 -6.26
C TYR A 20 16.61 2.01 -5.23
N PRO A 21 17.92 2.20 -5.35
CA PRO A 21 18.84 1.90 -4.26
C PRO A 21 18.58 2.93 -3.14
N LEU A 22 17.58 2.69 -2.32
CA LEU A 22 17.35 3.47 -1.10
C LEU A 22 18.40 3.14 -0.03
N GLY A 23 19.64 2.91 -0.45
CA GLY A 23 20.75 2.59 0.42
C GLY A 23 20.47 1.36 1.30
N ASP A 24 21.19 1.23 2.36
CA ASP A 24 21.04 0.16 3.36
C ASP A 24 19.82 0.35 4.28
N ILE A 25 18.64 0.63 3.75
CA ILE A 25 17.42 0.67 4.57
C ILE A 25 16.92 -0.75 4.76
N PRO A 26 17.20 -1.40 5.89
CA PRO A 26 16.93 -2.83 6.11
C PRO A 26 15.43 -3.15 6.17
N ALA A 27 14.59 -2.12 6.25
CA ALA A 27 13.14 -2.28 6.49
C ALA A 27 12.37 -2.79 5.26
N TYR A 28 12.92 -2.64 4.07
CA TYR A 28 12.19 -2.94 2.83
C TYR A 28 12.24 -4.40 2.37
N ASN A 29 13.06 -5.22 3.00
CA ASN A 29 13.34 -6.57 2.54
C ASN A 29 12.71 -7.68 3.38
N LYS A 30 11.79 -7.35 4.30
CA LYS A 30 11.21 -8.35 5.19
C LYS A 30 9.72 -8.52 4.98
N ILE A 31 9.37 -9.63 4.38
CA ILE A 31 8.00 -10.13 4.42
C ILE A 31 7.66 -10.46 5.88
N PRO A 32 6.53 -9.99 6.42
CA PRO A 32 6.09 -10.37 7.76
C PRO A 32 6.03 -11.89 7.90
N SER A 33 6.56 -12.43 8.99
CA SER A 33 6.62 -13.89 9.24
C SER A 33 5.25 -14.58 9.24
N ALA A 34 4.18 -13.80 9.50
CA ALA A 34 2.80 -14.27 9.44
C ALA A 34 2.24 -14.30 8.00
N SER A 35 2.98 -13.80 7.00
CA SER A 35 2.52 -13.73 5.62
C SER A 35 3.25 -14.73 4.75
N LYS A 36 2.53 -15.43 3.88
CA LYS A 36 3.12 -16.34 2.89
C LYS A 36 3.73 -15.52 1.75
N ASP A 37 4.99 -15.78 1.43
CA ASP A 37 5.70 -15.11 0.34
C ASP A 37 5.16 -15.56 -1.03
N LYS A 38 4.68 -14.57 -1.80
CA LYS A 38 4.23 -14.67 -3.19
C LYS A 38 4.78 -13.50 -4.01
N THR A 39 6.03 -13.12 -3.73
CA THR A 39 6.75 -12.10 -4.51
C THR A 39 7.42 -12.71 -5.74
N GLY A 40 7.87 -11.88 -6.67
CA GLY A 40 8.51 -12.31 -7.91
C GLY A 40 7.59 -13.03 -8.88
N LEU A 41 6.28 -12.83 -8.78
CA LEU A 41 5.30 -13.48 -9.64
C LEU A 41 5.07 -12.69 -10.93
N SER A 42 4.75 -13.41 -12.02
CA SER A 42 4.17 -12.76 -13.19
C SER A 42 2.82 -12.13 -12.84
N ILE A 43 2.44 -11.10 -13.60
CA ILE A 43 1.19 -10.38 -13.39
C ILE A 43 -0.05 -11.32 -13.42
N GLN A 44 -0.04 -12.34 -14.27
CA GLN A 44 -1.12 -13.32 -14.36
C GLN A 44 -1.24 -14.15 -13.08
N LYS A 45 -0.11 -14.57 -12.51
CA LYS A 45 -0.09 -15.31 -11.25
C LYS A 45 -0.54 -14.42 -10.09
N ALA A 46 -0.08 -13.17 -10.04
CA ALA A 46 -0.53 -12.19 -9.06
C ALA A 46 -2.04 -11.97 -9.15
N ALA A 47 -2.58 -11.78 -10.35
CA ALA A 47 -4.03 -11.63 -10.60
C ALA A 47 -4.82 -12.83 -10.07
N ASN A 48 -4.34 -14.06 -10.28
CA ASN A 48 -5.00 -15.28 -9.79
C ASN A 48 -5.07 -15.34 -8.25
N TYR A 49 -4.01 -14.91 -7.56
CA TYR A 49 -4.03 -14.82 -6.09
C TYR A 49 -4.97 -13.72 -5.61
N ILE A 50 -4.91 -12.54 -6.22
CA ILE A 50 -5.79 -11.41 -5.89
C ILE A 50 -7.26 -11.80 -6.11
N GLN A 51 -7.58 -12.44 -7.21
CA GLN A 51 -8.95 -12.88 -7.51
C GLN A 51 -9.52 -13.84 -6.47
N LYS A 52 -8.68 -14.67 -5.86
CA LYS A 52 -9.06 -15.64 -4.81
C LYS A 52 -9.03 -15.04 -3.41
N SER A 53 -8.53 -13.83 -3.22
CA SER A 53 -8.51 -13.17 -1.92
C SER A 53 -9.88 -12.59 -1.54
N ILE A 54 -10.09 -12.35 -0.25
CA ILE A 54 -11.27 -11.63 0.26
C ILE A 54 -11.14 -10.15 -0.08
N PHE A 55 -9.96 -9.58 0.10
CA PHE A 55 -9.61 -8.20 -0.23
C PHE A 55 -8.12 -8.10 -0.57
N PHE A 56 -7.73 -7.00 -1.15
CA PHE A 56 -6.34 -6.61 -1.34
C PHE A 56 -6.01 -5.39 -0.48
N MET A 57 -4.84 -5.38 0.15
CA MET A 57 -4.34 -4.21 0.86
C MET A 57 -3.00 -3.78 0.26
N GLY A 58 -2.87 -2.50 -0.01
CA GLY A 58 -1.64 -1.97 -0.60
C GLY A 58 -1.56 -0.46 -0.62
N LEU A 59 -0.49 0.02 -1.23
CA LEU A 59 -0.29 1.43 -1.55
C LEU A 59 -0.93 1.77 -2.91
N THR A 60 -0.83 3.02 -3.34
CA THR A 60 -1.17 3.46 -4.70
C THR A 60 -0.21 2.89 -5.74
N SER A 61 -0.41 1.66 -6.10
CA SER A 61 0.48 0.92 -7.01
C SER A 61 -0.31 0.15 -8.07
N GLY A 62 0.37 -0.36 -9.06
CA GLY A 62 -0.24 -1.14 -10.13
C GLY A 62 -1.04 -2.35 -9.62
N LEU A 63 -0.61 -2.98 -8.52
CA LEU A 63 -1.34 -4.12 -7.95
C LEU A 63 -2.67 -3.71 -7.30
N SER A 64 -2.77 -2.51 -6.74
CA SER A 64 -4.04 -1.97 -6.23
C SER A 64 -5.03 -1.70 -7.37
N TRP A 65 -4.55 -1.17 -8.50
CA TRP A 65 -5.35 -1.01 -9.71
C TRP A 65 -5.78 -2.34 -10.31
N LEU A 66 -4.89 -3.34 -10.30
CA LEU A 66 -5.21 -4.68 -10.75
C LEU A 66 -6.29 -5.31 -9.86
N ALA A 67 -6.20 -5.18 -8.55
CA ALA A 67 -7.19 -5.69 -7.62
C ALA A 67 -8.56 -5.03 -7.84
N TRP A 68 -8.57 -3.72 -8.03
CA TRP A 68 -9.78 -2.99 -8.36
C TRP A 68 -10.39 -3.45 -9.69
N ALA A 69 -9.58 -3.63 -10.74
CA ALA A 69 -10.02 -4.12 -12.03
C ALA A 69 -10.57 -5.56 -12.00
N LEU A 70 -10.16 -6.34 -10.99
CA LEU A 70 -10.67 -7.68 -10.71
C LEU A 70 -11.89 -7.68 -9.77
N ASP A 71 -12.47 -6.52 -9.55
CA ASP A 71 -13.64 -6.33 -8.67
C ASP A 71 -13.39 -6.81 -7.23
N LYS A 72 -12.16 -6.60 -6.74
CA LYS A 72 -11.80 -6.90 -5.36
C LYS A 72 -11.84 -5.66 -4.49
N PRO A 73 -12.37 -5.77 -3.26
CA PRO A 73 -12.24 -4.69 -2.29
C PRO A 73 -10.77 -4.34 -2.07
N VAL A 74 -10.44 -3.06 -2.13
CA VAL A 74 -9.07 -2.58 -1.92
C VAL A 74 -9.00 -1.71 -0.68
N VAL A 75 -8.22 -2.16 0.30
CA VAL A 75 -7.81 -1.34 1.44
C VAL A 75 -6.55 -0.60 1.03
N MET A 76 -6.66 0.70 0.80
CA MET A 76 -5.57 1.50 0.26
C MET A 76 -5.00 2.43 1.32
N VAL A 77 -3.71 2.26 1.60
CA VAL A 77 -2.97 3.12 2.53
C VAL A 77 -2.38 4.29 1.76
N LEU A 78 -2.76 5.50 2.14
CA LEU A 78 -2.35 6.74 1.50
C LEU A 78 -1.48 7.58 2.44
N GLY A 79 -0.39 8.10 1.91
CA GLY A 79 0.46 9.07 2.60
C GLY A 79 0.58 10.36 1.78
N ALA A 80 1.64 10.45 0.99
CA ALA A 80 1.93 11.62 0.16
C ALA A 80 0.95 11.81 -1.01
N VAL A 81 0.17 10.78 -1.37
CA VAL A 81 -0.75 10.82 -2.51
C VAL A 81 -2.18 11.12 -2.04
N ALA A 82 -2.88 11.98 -2.76
CA ALA A 82 -4.24 12.38 -2.44
C ALA A 82 -5.27 11.25 -2.64
N SER A 83 -6.31 11.27 -1.81
CA SER A 83 -7.36 10.25 -1.86
C SER A 83 -8.22 10.29 -3.13
N ASP A 84 -8.27 11.40 -3.84
CA ASP A 84 -9.00 11.55 -5.10
C ASP A 84 -8.18 11.23 -6.34
N TYR A 85 -6.91 10.87 -6.18
CA TYR A 85 -6.03 10.39 -7.26
C TYR A 85 -6.27 8.93 -7.64
N HIS A 86 -7.19 8.27 -6.94
CA HIS A 86 -7.42 6.85 -7.08
C HIS A 86 -8.79 6.57 -7.67
N PHE A 87 -8.96 5.32 -8.06
CA PHE A 87 -10.29 4.82 -8.41
C PHE A 87 -11.27 5.19 -7.29
N SER A 88 -12.29 5.92 -7.65
CA SER A 88 -13.32 6.39 -6.73
C SER A 88 -14.63 5.64 -7.02
N PRO A 89 -15.39 5.32 -6.00
CA PRO A 89 -15.10 5.51 -4.59
C PRO A 89 -14.32 4.32 -4.00
N SER A 90 -13.26 4.60 -3.22
CA SER A 90 -12.66 3.57 -2.37
C SER A 90 -13.09 3.81 -0.92
N PRO A 91 -14.09 3.08 -0.42
CA PRO A 91 -14.57 3.26 0.95
C PRO A 91 -13.53 2.81 1.99
N TYR A 92 -12.50 2.11 1.57
CA TYR A 92 -11.47 1.51 2.43
C TYR A 92 -10.14 2.26 2.38
N THR A 93 -10.16 3.52 1.99
CA THR A 93 -8.98 4.39 2.02
C THR A 93 -8.58 4.73 3.45
N ILE A 94 -7.29 4.59 3.76
CA ILE A 94 -6.69 4.94 5.04
C ILE A 94 -5.73 6.10 4.81
N GLN A 95 -5.99 7.23 5.44
CA GLN A 95 -5.17 8.42 5.40
C GLN A 95 -5.27 9.13 6.75
N ASN A 96 -4.14 9.53 7.31
CA ASN A 96 -4.16 10.40 8.49
C ASN A 96 -4.28 11.86 8.03
N LYS A 97 -5.46 12.43 8.20
CA LYS A 97 -5.76 13.82 7.81
C LYS A 97 -5.35 14.85 8.87
N SER A 98 -4.89 14.42 10.04
CA SER A 98 -4.43 15.31 11.11
C SER A 98 -2.99 15.79 10.92
N VAL A 99 -2.26 15.16 10.01
CA VAL A 99 -0.88 15.50 9.65
C VAL A 99 -0.81 15.96 8.19
N CYS A 100 0.36 16.43 7.74
CA CYS A 100 0.51 16.81 6.34
C CYS A 100 0.28 15.60 5.42
N HIS A 101 -0.31 15.85 4.27
CA HIS A 101 -0.59 14.84 3.26
C HIS A 101 -0.68 15.54 1.89
N ASP A 102 -0.81 14.74 0.84
CA ASP A 102 -1.11 15.26 -0.50
C ASP A 102 0.06 16.00 -1.18
N CYS A 103 1.29 15.68 -0.78
CA CYS A 103 2.49 16.32 -1.33
C CYS A 103 2.64 16.09 -2.83
N TRP A 104 2.18 14.94 -3.34
CA TRP A 104 2.26 14.62 -4.76
C TRP A 104 1.58 15.67 -5.63
N ARG A 105 0.44 16.18 -5.20
CA ARG A 105 -0.28 17.25 -5.91
C ARG A 105 0.33 18.63 -5.67
N LYS A 106 0.71 18.89 -4.43
CA LYS A 106 1.22 20.22 -4.03
C LYS A 106 2.57 20.54 -4.68
N HIS A 107 3.48 19.56 -4.71
CA HIS A 107 4.87 19.77 -5.09
C HIS A 107 5.20 19.22 -6.47
N ASN A 108 4.30 18.42 -7.08
CA ASN A 108 4.53 17.76 -8.35
C ASN A 108 5.96 17.16 -8.44
N PRO A 109 6.37 16.32 -7.48
CA PRO A 109 7.73 15.83 -7.39
C PRO A 109 8.08 15.03 -8.63
N LYS A 110 9.32 15.16 -9.09
CA LYS A 110 9.83 14.30 -10.13
C LYS A 110 9.94 12.88 -9.60
N PHE A 111 9.85 11.90 -10.47
CA PHE A 111 9.90 10.49 -10.09
C PHE A 111 11.20 10.14 -9.35
N GLU A 112 12.30 10.81 -9.67
CA GLU A 112 13.60 10.63 -9.04
C GLU A 112 13.68 11.20 -7.63
N ASP A 113 12.77 12.11 -7.26
CA ASP A 113 12.84 12.87 -6.01
C ASP A 113 11.88 12.36 -4.93
N TRP A 114 11.09 11.32 -5.19
CA TRP A 114 10.05 10.90 -4.26
C TRP A 114 10.53 10.12 -3.03
N TYR A 115 11.83 9.89 -2.88
CA TYR A 115 12.44 9.27 -1.72
C TYR A 115 12.71 10.24 -0.55
N TRP A 116 12.41 11.52 -0.72
CA TRP A 116 12.53 12.53 0.32
C TRP A 116 11.18 13.20 0.62
N CYS A 117 11.02 13.71 1.85
CA CYS A 117 9.80 14.38 2.26
C CYS A 117 9.82 15.85 1.80
N PRO A 118 8.96 16.30 0.86
CA PRO A 118 8.97 17.67 0.34
C PRO A 118 8.70 18.74 1.41
N GLU A 119 8.00 18.37 2.49
CA GLU A 119 7.67 19.24 3.60
C GLU A 119 8.67 19.16 4.76
N ASP A 120 9.75 18.40 4.59
CA ASP A 120 10.77 18.14 5.63
C ASP A 120 10.17 17.63 6.96
N LYS A 121 9.09 16.86 6.89
CA LYS A 121 8.37 16.30 8.05
C LYS A 121 8.58 14.80 8.22
N ASN A 122 9.67 14.28 7.67
CA ASN A 122 10.05 12.89 7.82
C ASN A 122 8.92 11.89 7.53
N PHE A 123 8.13 12.15 6.48
CA PHE A 123 7.01 11.30 6.05
C PHE A 123 5.96 11.03 7.13
N GLU A 124 5.65 12.01 7.99
CA GLU A 124 4.62 11.86 9.03
C GLU A 124 3.29 11.35 8.45
N CYS A 125 2.94 11.75 7.23
CA CYS A 125 1.75 11.30 6.52
C CYS A 125 1.63 9.78 6.38
N THR A 126 2.74 9.06 6.41
CA THR A 126 2.81 7.59 6.36
C THR A 126 3.10 7.00 7.73
N ARG A 127 4.02 7.62 8.47
CA ARG A 127 4.48 7.11 9.78
C ARG A 127 3.40 7.18 10.86
N GLU A 128 2.50 8.15 10.77
CA GLU A 128 1.39 8.33 11.72
C GLU A 128 0.13 7.54 11.32
N ILE A 129 0.23 6.63 10.36
CA ILE A 129 -0.82 5.64 10.10
C ILE A 129 -0.57 4.46 11.02
N THR A 130 -1.48 4.28 11.98
CA THR A 130 -1.35 3.23 12.99
C THR A 130 -1.99 1.92 12.56
N PRO A 131 -1.56 0.78 13.11
CA PRO A 131 -2.21 -0.50 12.86
C PRO A 131 -3.71 -0.49 13.19
N GLU A 132 -4.13 0.26 14.21
CA GLU A 132 -5.54 0.38 14.61
C GLU A 132 -6.38 1.03 13.52
N MET A 133 -5.86 2.08 12.86
CA MET A 133 -6.54 2.71 11.71
C MET A 133 -6.77 1.71 10.58
N VAL A 134 -5.80 0.82 10.35
CA VAL A 134 -5.89 -0.23 9.33
C VAL A 134 -6.91 -1.28 9.73
N ILE A 135 -6.84 -1.78 10.96
CA ILE A 135 -7.74 -2.80 11.51
C ILE A 135 -9.19 -2.32 11.47
N GLU A 136 -9.45 -1.07 11.88
CA GLU A 136 -10.81 -0.48 11.82
C GLU A 136 -11.41 -0.53 10.41
N LYS A 137 -10.58 -0.33 9.37
CA LYS A 137 -11.07 -0.42 7.98
C LYS A 137 -11.30 -1.86 7.55
N ILE A 138 -10.41 -2.77 7.94
CA ILE A 138 -10.56 -4.20 7.63
C ILE A 138 -11.79 -4.78 8.32
N ASP A 139 -12.05 -4.41 9.57
CA ASP A 139 -13.22 -4.89 10.33
C ASP A 139 -14.56 -4.45 9.72
N LYS A 140 -14.57 -3.35 8.99
CA LYS A 140 -15.76 -2.90 8.23
C LYS A 140 -15.97 -3.69 6.94
N LEU A 141 -14.94 -4.40 6.49
CA LEU A 141 -14.95 -5.14 5.22
C LEU A 141 -15.31 -6.61 5.40
N ILE A 142 -14.95 -7.20 6.53
CA ILE A 142 -15.11 -8.62 6.85
C ILE A 142 -15.86 -8.82 8.18
#